data_9fecb0ff067570490b4ee43696b3752f
#
_entry.id   9fecb0ff067570490b4ee43696b3752f
#
_cell.length_a   1.000
_cell.length_b   1.000
_cell.length_c   1.000
_cell.angle_alpha   90.00
_cell.angle_beta   90.00
_cell.angle_gamma   90.00
#
_symmetry.space_group_name_H-M   'P 1'
#
loop_
_entity.id
_entity.type
_entity.pdbx_description
1 polymer ?
#
loop_
_entity_poly.entity_id
_entity_poly.type
_entity_poly.pdbx_seq_one_letter_code
_entity_poly.pdbx_strand_id
1 'polypeptide(L)'
;DQRFEYSAVYRLVRATGREHASLGQPVDQDFAFGPQPHPEDPAALREYTQEYQWDAVGNLLRVQHGAAGGSYTRQYVYAAAGNRLLRNSAPGEAAEPFSHSYSYDEHGNMIAMPHLAATAWNHADRLQHADLGGGGDVWFVYDAAGERVRKVQVNVAGSVVRERVYLGGVELYRERAANSATPTLVRESLHVGDDTGRLCLVETLTVRDGVEVASPVSVRRHQYGNHLGSASLELDAEGAVISYEEFHPFGTTSYAAATRGSRSARSGTGEKER
;
A
#
# COMPACT_ATOMS: atom_id res chain seq x y z
N ASP A 1 1.42 16.01 -17.79
CA ASP A 1 2.42 15.00 -18.18
C ASP A 1 3.42 14.81 -17.05
N GLN A 2 3.75 13.55 -16.73
CA GLN A 2 4.87 13.24 -15.85
C GLN A 2 6.17 13.22 -16.66
N ARG A 3 7.27 13.74 -16.06
CA ARG A 3 8.61 13.71 -16.66
C ARG A 3 9.61 13.21 -15.64
N PHE A 4 10.58 12.44 -16.10
CA PHE A 4 11.61 11.82 -15.28
C PHE A 4 12.98 12.11 -15.86
N GLU A 5 13.92 12.53 -15.00
CA GLU A 5 15.31 12.75 -15.35
C GLU A 5 16.18 11.77 -14.55
N TYR A 6 17.13 11.15 -15.24
CA TYR A 6 18.01 10.13 -14.67
C TYR A 6 19.48 10.56 -14.75
N SER A 7 20.25 10.15 -13.76
CA SER A 7 21.71 10.32 -13.80
C SER A 7 22.35 9.38 -14.83
N ALA A 8 23.65 9.53 -15.06
CA ALA A 8 24.42 8.67 -15.95
C ALA A 8 24.45 7.18 -15.49
N VAL A 9 24.13 6.89 -14.24
CA VAL A 9 24.01 5.54 -13.68
C VAL A 9 22.54 5.12 -13.49
N TYR A 10 21.64 5.71 -14.26
CA TYR A 10 20.19 5.40 -14.31
C TYR A 10 19.44 5.56 -12.97
N ARG A 11 19.92 6.42 -12.07
CA ARG A 11 19.18 6.77 -10.87
C ARG A 11 18.28 7.97 -11.14
N LEU A 12 17.03 7.90 -10.71
CA LEU A 12 16.11 9.03 -10.81
C LEU A 12 16.64 10.20 -9.99
N VAL A 13 16.86 11.36 -10.61
CA VAL A 13 17.35 12.57 -9.95
C VAL A 13 16.29 13.66 -9.88
N ARG A 14 15.33 13.64 -10.80
CA ARG A 14 14.22 14.58 -10.80
C ARG A 14 12.97 13.97 -11.40
N ALA A 15 11.81 14.31 -10.83
CA ALA A 15 10.50 14.01 -11.40
C ALA A 15 9.61 15.24 -11.32
N THR A 16 8.76 15.44 -12.33
CA THR A 16 7.71 16.46 -12.33
C THR A 16 6.39 15.83 -12.75
N GLY A 17 5.31 16.39 -12.27
CA GLY A 17 3.97 15.93 -12.60
C GLY A 17 2.91 16.79 -11.95
N ARG A 18 1.70 16.26 -11.87
CA ARG A 18 0.59 16.88 -11.16
C ARG A 18 0.21 16.06 -9.93
N GLU A 19 -0.31 16.72 -8.93
CA GLU A 19 -0.85 16.08 -7.74
C GLU A 19 -2.13 16.77 -7.28
N HIS A 20 -2.95 16.09 -6.54
CA HIS A 20 -4.08 16.72 -5.87
C HIS A 20 -3.61 17.45 -4.61
N ALA A 21 -4.03 18.69 -4.43
CA ALA A 21 -3.54 19.54 -3.35
C ALA A 21 -3.74 18.98 -1.93
N SER A 22 -4.74 18.11 -1.71
CA SER A 22 -4.97 17.46 -0.42
C SER A 22 -4.21 16.13 -0.23
N LEU A 23 -3.68 15.52 -1.31
CA LEU A 23 -2.97 14.24 -1.25
C LEU A 23 -1.46 14.39 -1.20
N GLY A 24 -0.91 15.49 -1.73
CA GLY A 24 0.52 15.79 -1.70
C GLY A 24 1.01 16.43 -0.41
N GLN A 25 0.25 16.36 0.69
CA GLN A 25 0.70 16.91 1.96
C GLN A 25 1.73 16.00 2.62
N PRO A 26 2.76 16.57 3.28
CA PRO A 26 3.75 15.82 4.03
C PRO A 26 3.14 15.33 5.35
N VAL A 27 2.39 14.25 5.29
CA VAL A 27 1.80 13.64 6.48
C VAL A 27 2.58 12.41 6.87
N ASP A 28 2.79 12.22 8.17
CA ASP A 28 3.25 10.95 8.72
C ASP A 28 2.25 9.80 8.44
N GLN A 29 1.11 10.14 7.86
CA GLN A 29 0.01 9.25 7.53
C GLN A 29 0.11 8.57 6.16
N ASP A 30 1.20 8.73 5.41
CA ASP A 30 1.45 7.98 4.17
C ASP A 30 1.34 6.45 4.38
N PHE A 31 1.40 6.01 5.63
CA PHE A 31 1.29 4.62 6.06
C PHE A 31 0.01 4.31 6.84
N ALA A 32 -0.97 5.23 6.87
CA ALA A 32 -2.24 4.97 7.55
C ALA A 32 -2.92 3.73 6.97
N PHE A 33 -3.34 2.82 7.85
CA PHE A 33 -4.02 1.58 7.50
C PHE A 33 -5.50 1.78 7.09
N GLY A 34 -5.92 3.02 6.92
CA GLY A 34 -7.23 3.39 6.44
C GLY A 34 -7.28 3.66 4.93
N PRO A 35 -8.48 3.68 4.34
CA PRO A 35 -8.62 4.13 2.97
C PRO A 35 -8.16 5.58 2.85
N GLN A 36 -7.37 5.88 1.83
CA GLN A 36 -6.98 7.26 1.51
C GLN A 36 -8.25 8.11 1.36
N PRO A 37 -8.30 9.31 1.96
CA PRO A 37 -9.44 10.19 1.78
C PRO A 37 -9.60 10.49 0.29
N HIS A 38 -10.83 10.36 -0.21
CA HIS A 38 -11.12 10.74 -1.58
C HIS A 38 -11.12 12.27 -1.66
N PRO A 39 -10.43 12.88 -2.62
CA PRO A 39 -10.45 14.32 -2.79
C PRO A 39 -11.89 14.83 -2.96
N GLU A 40 -12.28 15.85 -2.18
CA GLU A 40 -13.61 16.47 -2.29
C GLU A 40 -13.75 17.23 -3.61
N ASP A 41 -12.68 17.88 -4.06
CA ASP A 41 -12.59 18.61 -5.32
C ASP A 41 -11.59 17.93 -6.27
N PRO A 42 -12.02 17.14 -7.26
CA PRO A 42 -11.12 16.48 -8.19
C PRO A 42 -10.39 17.45 -9.13
N ALA A 43 -10.78 18.71 -9.18
CA ALA A 43 -10.14 19.75 -9.96
C ALA A 43 -9.03 20.51 -9.22
N ALA A 44 -8.86 20.29 -7.92
CA ALA A 44 -7.83 20.94 -7.11
C ALA A 44 -6.43 20.34 -7.38
N LEU A 45 -5.97 20.47 -8.60
CA LEU A 45 -4.68 19.98 -9.08
C LEU A 45 -3.62 21.06 -9.03
N ARG A 46 -2.39 20.69 -8.67
CA ARG A 46 -1.20 21.53 -8.75
C ARG A 46 -0.03 20.76 -9.35
N GLU A 47 0.94 21.47 -9.86
CA GLU A 47 2.19 20.88 -10.32
C GLU A 47 3.12 20.61 -9.15
N TYR A 48 3.88 19.50 -9.22
CA TYR A 48 4.95 19.20 -8.29
C TYR A 48 6.27 18.99 -9.02
N THR A 49 7.35 19.17 -8.28
CA THR A 49 8.70 18.73 -8.62
C THR A 49 9.26 17.94 -7.47
N GLN A 50 9.85 16.78 -7.73
CA GLN A 50 10.63 16.01 -6.76
C GLN A 50 12.07 15.91 -7.22
N GLU A 51 13.00 16.19 -6.31
CA GLU A 51 14.45 16.05 -6.52
C GLU A 51 15.02 15.03 -5.56
N TYR A 52 15.94 14.20 -6.05
CA TYR A 52 16.47 13.05 -5.34
C TYR A 52 17.99 13.14 -5.28
N GLN A 53 18.55 12.92 -4.08
CA GLN A 53 19.98 12.84 -3.85
C GLN A 53 20.34 11.44 -3.38
N TRP A 54 21.41 10.92 -3.98
CA TRP A 54 21.88 9.55 -3.75
C TRP A 54 23.35 9.58 -3.32
N ASP A 55 23.75 8.64 -2.47
CA ASP A 55 25.16 8.38 -2.24
C ASP A 55 25.79 7.56 -3.38
N ALA A 56 27.09 7.29 -3.29
CA ALA A 56 27.83 6.56 -4.32
C ALA A 56 27.34 5.11 -4.49
N VAL A 57 26.87 4.47 -3.40
CA VAL A 57 26.42 3.07 -3.41
C VAL A 57 24.93 2.90 -3.74
N GLY A 58 24.16 4.00 -3.80
CA GLY A 58 22.76 3.98 -4.22
C GLY A 58 21.73 4.14 -3.09
N ASN A 59 22.16 4.54 -1.92
CA ASN A 59 21.21 4.92 -0.88
C ASN A 59 20.60 6.29 -1.18
N LEU A 60 19.31 6.43 -0.99
CA LEU A 60 18.59 7.68 -1.12
C LEU A 60 18.85 8.55 0.10
N LEU A 61 19.59 9.65 -0.07
CA LEU A 61 19.94 10.54 1.02
C LEU A 61 18.90 11.62 1.29
N ARG A 62 18.21 12.07 0.22
CA ARG A 62 17.25 13.17 0.34
C ARG A 62 16.22 13.10 -0.77
N VAL A 63 14.97 13.38 -0.40
CA VAL A 63 13.88 13.72 -1.31
C VAL A 63 13.42 15.14 -1.00
N GLN A 64 13.44 16.01 -1.98
CA GLN A 64 12.86 17.33 -1.87
C GLN A 64 11.63 17.42 -2.78
N HIS A 65 10.47 17.62 -2.18
CA HIS A 65 9.21 17.82 -2.87
C HIS A 65 8.87 19.30 -2.88
N GLY A 66 8.66 19.86 -4.04
CA GLY A 66 8.25 21.26 -4.25
C GLY A 66 6.89 21.31 -4.93
N ALA A 67 5.90 21.90 -4.25
CA ALA A 67 4.57 22.18 -4.79
C ALA A 67 3.96 23.38 -4.08
N ALA A 68 3.09 24.11 -4.75
CA ALA A 68 2.43 25.28 -4.15
C ALA A 68 1.61 24.88 -2.90
N GLY A 69 2.01 25.34 -1.72
CA GLY A 69 1.34 25.06 -0.45
C GLY A 69 1.53 23.63 0.09
N GLY A 70 2.53 22.87 -0.38
CA GLY A 70 2.76 21.48 0.05
C GLY A 70 4.19 21.01 -0.10
N SER A 71 5.16 21.92 -0.03
CA SER A 71 6.59 21.56 -0.13
C SER A 71 7.11 20.92 1.15
N TYR A 72 7.95 19.90 1.01
CA TYR A 72 8.63 19.23 2.12
C TYR A 72 9.98 18.66 1.70
N THR A 73 10.78 18.30 2.69
CA THR A 73 12.04 17.58 2.48
C THR A 73 12.07 16.38 3.42
N ARG A 74 12.51 15.23 2.91
CA ARG A 74 12.83 14.04 3.69
C ARG A 74 14.31 13.74 3.56
N GLN A 75 14.96 13.41 4.67
CA GLN A 75 16.37 13.07 4.75
C GLN A 75 16.52 11.69 5.37
N TYR A 76 17.52 10.93 4.96
CA TYR A 76 17.74 9.55 5.33
C TYR A 76 19.16 9.35 5.82
N VAL A 77 19.32 8.58 6.89
CA VAL A 77 20.60 8.29 7.54
C VAL A 77 20.79 6.77 7.56
N TYR A 78 21.92 6.35 7.02
CA TYR A 78 22.27 4.93 6.90
C TYR A 78 23.41 4.56 7.82
N ALA A 79 23.54 3.25 8.11
CA ALA A 79 24.67 2.72 8.85
C ALA A 79 25.98 2.95 8.09
N ALA A 80 27.05 3.36 8.80
CA ALA A 80 28.36 3.63 8.20
C ALA A 80 28.99 2.39 7.54
N ALA A 81 28.66 1.19 8.00
CA ALA A 81 29.20 -0.08 7.51
C ALA A 81 28.19 -0.88 6.67
N GLY A 82 27.19 -0.24 6.05
CA GLY A 82 26.20 -0.95 5.23
C GLY A 82 25.07 -0.04 4.77
N ASN A 83 24.08 -0.65 4.09
CA ASN A 83 22.94 0.06 3.51
C ASN A 83 21.70 0.03 4.42
N ARG A 84 21.85 -0.27 5.72
CA ARG A 84 20.73 -0.29 6.65
C ARG A 84 20.29 1.15 6.96
N LEU A 85 19.05 1.48 6.67
CA LEU A 85 18.43 2.75 7.04
C LEU A 85 18.27 2.81 8.56
N LEU A 86 18.88 3.77 9.21
CA LEU A 86 18.80 3.94 10.67
C LEU A 86 17.72 4.93 11.07
N ARG A 87 17.60 6.03 10.31
CA ARG A 87 16.64 7.10 10.59
C ARG A 87 16.23 7.80 9.32
N ASN A 88 15.04 8.41 9.35
CA ASN A 88 14.68 9.44 8.40
C ASN A 88 13.90 10.56 9.09
N SER A 89 13.90 11.74 8.47
CA SER A 89 13.19 12.89 8.99
C SER A 89 11.68 12.73 8.86
N ALA A 90 10.94 13.12 9.90
CA ALA A 90 9.54 13.47 9.79
C ALA A 90 9.37 14.78 8.98
N PRO A 91 8.16 15.09 8.50
CA PRO A 91 7.89 16.39 7.89
C PRO A 91 8.24 17.55 8.82
N GLY A 92 8.99 18.52 8.32
CA GLY A 92 9.41 19.70 9.08
C GLY A 92 10.69 19.54 9.92
N GLU A 93 11.23 18.33 10.08
CA GLU A 93 12.53 18.14 10.74
C GLU A 93 13.68 18.55 9.81
N ALA A 94 14.44 19.56 10.21
CA ALA A 94 15.52 20.12 9.41
C ALA A 94 16.89 19.48 9.69
N ALA A 95 17.09 18.89 10.88
CA ALA A 95 18.38 18.38 11.35
C ALA A 95 18.24 17.13 12.22
N GLU A 96 19.29 16.32 12.29
CA GLU A 96 19.38 15.16 13.17
C GLU A 96 19.43 15.56 14.67
N PRO A 97 19.01 14.65 15.57
CA PRO A 97 18.52 13.29 15.30
C PRO A 97 17.07 13.29 14.83
N PHE A 98 16.80 12.58 13.73
CA PHE A 98 15.45 12.43 13.20
C PHE A 98 14.58 11.52 14.08
N SER A 99 13.27 11.80 14.12
CA SER A 99 12.31 11.08 14.98
C SER A 99 11.97 9.69 14.47
N HIS A 100 11.99 9.47 13.16
CA HIS A 100 11.74 8.17 12.58
C HIS A 100 12.98 7.28 12.68
N SER A 101 12.88 6.15 13.39
CA SER A 101 13.97 5.21 13.61
C SER A 101 13.60 3.80 13.14
N TYR A 102 14.63 3.07 12.75
CA TYR A 102 14.53 1.69 12.25
C TYR A 102 15.49 0.80 13.03
N SER A 103 15.05 -0.39 13.35
CA SER A 103 15.90 -1.40 14.02
C SER A 103 15.83 -2.74 13.30
N TYR A 104 16.90 -3.51 13.45
CA TYR A 104 17.13 -4.75 12.71
C TYR A 104 17.60 -5.85 13.65
N ASP A 105 17.27 -7.10 13.29
CA ASP A 105 17.87 -8.27 13.90
C ASP A 105 19.28 -8.55 13.34
N GLU A 106 19.90 -9.64 13.80
CA GLU A 106 21.25 -10.05 13.37
C GLU A 106 21.29 -10.47 11.89
N HIS A 107 20.19 -10.98 11.35
CA HIS A 107 20.05 -11.35 9.94
C HIS A 107 19.85 -10.13 9.03
N GLY A 108 19.48 -8.98 9.59
CA GLY A 108 19.19 -7.76 8.85
C GLY A 108 17.73 -7.56 8.54
N ASN A 109 16.85 -8.36 9.11
CA ASN A 109 15.42 -8.15 9.02
C ASN A 109 15.01 -6.93 9.85
N MET A 110 14.17 -6.08 9.30
CA MET A 110 13.67 -4.91 10.00
C MET A 110 12.65 -5.33 11.06
N ILE A 111 12.96 -5.06 12.34
CA ILE A 111 12.12 -5.49 13.48
C ILE A 111 11.27 -4.36 14.06
N ALA A 112 11.56 -3.11 13.73
CA ALA A 112 10.72 -1.95 14.05
C ALA A 112 10.92 -0.83 13.04
N MET A 113 9.86 -0.09 12.75
CA MET A 113 9.84 1.10 11.88
C MET A 113 8.69 2.03 12.33
N PRO A 114 8.65 3.30 11.87
CA PRO A 114 7.71 4.30 12.40
C PRO A 114 6.22 3.90 12.39
N HIS A 115 5.79 3.11 11.43
CA HIS A 115 4.39 2.70 11.26
C HIS A 115 4.11 1.23 11.60
N LEU A 116 5.15 0.47 11.97
CA LEU A 116 5.06 -0.90 12.48
C LEU A 116 5.86 -0.97 13.79
N ALA A 117 5.15 -1.03 14.91
CA ALA A 117 5.75 -0.99 16.24
C ALA A 117 6.67 -2.17 16.49
N ALA A 118 6.33 -3.34 15.96
CA ALA A 118 7.14 -4.54 16.03
C ALA A 118 6.86 -5.46 14.84
N THR A 119 7.89 -6.14 14.35
CA THR A 119 7.75 -7.25 13.40
C THR A 119 8.51 -8.47 13.90
N ALA A 120 8.02 -9.66 13.56
CA ALA A 120 8.69 -10.92 13.82
C ALA A 120 8.87 -11.70 12.54
N TRP A 121 10.02 -12.34 12.40
CA TRP A 121 10.43 -13.09 11.22
C TRP A 121 10.60 -14.56 11.58
N ASN A 122 10.31 -15.45 10.64
CA ASN A 122 10.51 -16.88 10.86
C ASN A 122 11.96 -17.29 10.52
N HIS A 123 12.28 -18.56 10.72
CA HIS A 123 13.62 -19.12 10.46
C HIS A 123 14.10 -19.03 9.01
N ALA A 124 13.21 -18.70 8.07
CA ALA A 124 13.53 -18.51 6.66
C ALA A 124 13.52 -17.02 6.27
N ASP A 125 13.65 -16.11 7.26
CA ASP A 125 13.65 -14.66 7.10
C ASP A 125 12.40 -14.13 6.37
N ARG A 126 11.22 -14.74 6.64
CA ARG A 126 9.95 -14.29 6.12
C ARG A 126 9.13 -13.64 7.23
N LEU A 127 8.50 -12.51 6.92
CA LEU A 127 7.68 -11.78 7.88
C LEU A 127 6.53 -12.68 8.38
N GLN A 128 6.54 -13.01 9.67
CA GLN A 128 5.55 -13.88 10.29
C GLN A 128 4.46 -13.09 11.03
N HIS A 129 4.83 -11.98 11.65
CA HIS A 129 3.93 -11.13 12.42
C HIS A 129 4.32 -9.67 12.28
N ALA A 130 3.34 -8.78 12.32
CA ALA A 130 3.56 -7.35 12.48
C ALA A 130 2.48 -6.75 13.39
N ASP A 131 2.92 -5.90 14.33
CA ASP A 131 2.08 -5.01 15.11
C ASP A 131 1.85 -3.74 14.27
N LEU A 132 0.62 -3.52 13.88
CA LEU A 132 0.19 -2.38 13.06
C LEU A 132 -0.08 -1.12 13.90
N GLY A 133 0.34 -1.08 15.17
CA GLY A 133 -0.02 -0.01 16.08
C GLY A 133 -1.54 0.08 16.25
N GLY A 134 -2.14 1.21 15.90
CA GLY A 134 -3.60 1.39 15.96
C GLY A 134 -4.42 0.49 15.03
N GLY A 135 -3.79 -0.27 14.12
CA GLY A 135 -4.41 -1.22 13.20
C GLY A 135 -4.59 -2.64 13.75
N GLY A 136 -4.04 -2.93 14.94
CA GLY A 136 -4.02 -4.28 15.55
C GLY A 136 -2.85 -5.12 15.05
N ASP A 137 -3.01 -6.43 15.03
CA ASP A 137 -1.96 -7.39 14.70
C ASP A 137 -2.25 -8.12 13.38
N VAL A 138 -1.19 -8.46 12.64
CA VAL A 138 -1.28 -9.27 11.44
C VAL A 138 -0.29 -10.42 11.46
N TRP A 139 -0.74 -11.60 11.03
CA TRP A 139 0.07 -12.82 10.92
C TRP A 139 0.07 -13.33 9.49
N PHE A 140 1.21 -13.85 9.07
CA PHE A 140 1.43 -14.42 7.74
C PHE A 140 1.87 -15.87 7.84
N VAL A 141 1.36 -16.71 6.94
CA VAL A 141 1.73 -18.12 6.80
C VAL A 141 2.21 -18.35 5.37
N TYR A 142 3.29 -19.11 5.25
CA TYR A 142 3.93 -19.43 3.99
C TYR A 142 3.95 -20.94 3.78
N ASP A 143 3.91 -21.36 2.52
CA ASP A 143 4.15 -22.73 2.14
C ASP A 143 5.65 -23.08 2.08
N ALA A 144 5.95 -24.31 1.66
CA ALA A 144 7.34 -24.79 1.54
C ALA A 144 8.14 -24.06 0.42
N ALA A 145 7.46 -23.53 -0.60
CA ALA A 145 8.09 -22.74 -1.66
C ALA A 145 8.35 -21.28 -1.22
N GLY A 146 7.71 -20.85 -0.13
CA GLY A 146 7.84 -19.51 0.40
C GLY A 146 6.80 -18.52 -0.08
N GLU A 147 5.82 -19.04 -0.76
CA GLU A 147 4.67 -18.23 -1.16
C GLU A 147 3.73 -18.03 0.03
N ARG A 148 3.22 -16.82 0.19
CA ARG A 148 2.25 -16.51 1.24
C ARG A 148 0.91 -17.17 0.92
N VAL A 149 0.50 -18.12 1.78
CA VAL A 149 -0.76 -18.85 1.60
C VAL A 149 -1.88 -18.36 2.52
N ARG A 150 -1.55 -17.58 3.56
CA ARG A 150 -2.55 -17.05 4.49
C ARG A 150 -2.10 -15.74 5.13
N LYS A 151 -3.03 -14.81 5.30
CA LYS A 151 -2.90 -13.59 6.09
C LYS A 151 -4.07 -13.52 7.07
N VAL A 152 -3.79 -13.25 8.33
CA VAL A 152 -4.82 -13.07 9.38
C VAL A 152 -4.55 -11.74 10.08
N GLN A 153 -5.54 -10.87 10.12
CA GLN A 153 -5.50 -9.62 10.86
C GLN A 153 -6.53 -9.63 11.98
N VAL A 154 -6.14 -9.20 13.15
CA VAL A 154 -7.03 -8.95 14.29
C VAL A 154 -6.98 -7.46 14.60
N ASN A 155 -8.13 -6.81 14.69
CA ASN A 155 -8.19 -5.38 15.00
C ASN A 155 -7.69 -5.11 16.44
N VAL A 156 -7.34 -3.86 16.73
CA VAL A 156 -6.78 -3.46 18.04
C VAL A 156 -7.67 -3.83 19.23
N ALA A 157 -9.00 -3.85 19.04
CA ALA A 157 -9.94 -4.29 20.09
C ALA A 157 -10.01 -5.81 20.28
N GLY A 158 -9.33 -6.60 19.43
CA GLY A 158 -9.40 -8.06 19.46
C GLY A 158 -10.77 -8.66 19.11
N SER A 159 -11.68 -7.85 18.56
CA SER A 159 -13.08 -8.22 18.36
C SER A 159 -13.42 -8.70 16.96
N VAL A 160 -12.62 -8.30 15.96
CA VAL A 160 -12.82 -8.63 14.53
C VAL A 160 -11.57 -9.30 13.99
N VAL A 161 -11.77 -10.43 13.32
CA VAL A 161 -10.75 -11.18 12.58
C VAL A 161 -11.04 -11.09 11.09
N ARG A 162 -10.03 -10.66 10.33
CA ARG A 162 -10.02 -10.66 8.86
C ARG A 162 -9.00 -11.68 8.38
N GLU A 163 -9.40 -12.52 7.49
CA GLU A 163 -8.56 -13.59 6.97
C GLU A 163 -8.55 -13.57 5.45
N ARG A 164 -7.36 -13.76 4.86
CA ARG A 164 -7.18 -14.04 3.44
C ARG A 164 -6.46 -15.37 3.27
N VAL A 165 -6.97 -16.20 2.41
CA VAL A 165 -6.35 -17.46 2.00
C VAL A 165 -6.08 -17.36 0.51
N TYR A 166 -4.84 -17.65 0.12
CA TYR A 166 -4.38 -17.57 -1.27
C TYR A 166 -4.21 -18.99 -1.82
N LEU A 167 -4.90 -19.28 -2.92
CA LEU A 167 -4.95 -20.59 -3.56
C LEU A 167 -4.61 -20.44 -5.05
N GLY A 168 -3.34 -20.17 -5.33
CA GLY A 168 -2.91 -19.82 -6.68
C GLY A 168 -3.56 -18.52 -7.16
N GLY A 169 -4.33 -18.57 -8.26
CA GLY A 169 -5.05 -17.39 -8.78
C GLY A 169 -6.32 -17.03 -8.03
N VAL A 170 -6.69 -17.76 -6.96
CA VAL A 170 -7.92 -17.51 -6.18
C VAL A 170 -7.58 -16.99 -4.80
N GLU A 171 -8.26 -15.93 -4.37
CA GLU A 171 -8.20 -15.41 -3.01
C GLU A 171 -9.57 -15.58 -2.34
N LEU A 172 -9.57 -16.12 -1.12
CA LEU A 172 -10.74 -16.20 -0.27
C LEU A 172 -10.57 -15.21 0.89
N TYR A 173 -11.42 -14.19 0.93
CA TYR A 173 -11.48 -13.24 2.04
C TYR A 173 -12.63 -13.57 2.98
N ARG A 174 -12.37 -13.55 4.28
CA ARG A 174 -13.37 -13.77 5.33
C ARG A 174 -13.24 -12.70 6.42
N GLU A 175 -14.40 -12.27 6.92
CA GLU A 175 -14.47 -11.46 8.14
C GLU A 175 -15.40 -12.16 9.14
N ARG A 176 -15.03 -12.14 10.42
CA ARG A 176 -15.81 -12.72 11.50
C ARG A 176 -15.55 -12.01 12.82
N ALA A 177 -16.46 -12.16 13.78
CA ALA A 177 -16.16 -11.82 15.17
C ALA A 177 -15.10 -12.78 15.72
N ALA A 178 -14.23 -12.29 16.61
CA ALA A 178 -13.13 -13.08 17.16
C ALA A 178 -13.58 -14.30 17.97
N ASN A 179 -14.76 -14.19 18.61
CA ASN A 179 -15.39 -15.25 19.40
C ASN A 179 -16.34 -16.16 18.61
N SER A 180 -16.36 -16.05 17.29
CA SER A 180 -17.22 -16.84 16.39
C SER A 180 -16.40 -17.51 15.31
N ALA A 181 -16.75 -18.76 14.98
CA ALA A 181 -16.24 -19.44 13.80
C ALA A 181 -17.02 -19.10 12.52
N THR A 182 -18.24 -18.57 12.66
CA THR A 182 -19.12 -18.22 11.53
C THR A 182 -18.70 -16.87 10.95
N PRO A 183 -18.37 -16.81 9.64
CA PRO A 183 -18.03 -15.55 9.01
C PRO A 183 -19.26 -14.65 8.85
N THR A 184 -19.06 -13.36 9.04
CA THR A 184 -20.05 -12.32 8.74
C THR A 184 -19.97 -11.88 7.29
N LEU A 185 -18.79 -12.03 6.66
CA LEU A 185 -18.57 -11.72 5.26
C LEU A 185 -17.64 -12.77 4.64
N VAL A 186 -17.98 -13.26 3.45
CA VAL A 186 -17.11 -14.09 2.61
C VAL A 186 -17.12 -13.55 1.20
N ARG A 187 -15.93 -13.31 0.65
CA ARG A 187 -15.73 -12.90 -0.73
C ARG A 187 -14.67 -13.78 -1.38
N GLU A 188 -14.99 -14.25 -2.55
CA GLU A 188 -14.07 -14.97 -3.43
C GLU A 188 -13.57 -14.02 -4.52
N SER A 189 -12.29 -14.04 -4.80
CA SER A 189 -11.68 -13.22 -5.84
C SER A 189 -10.84 -14.11 -6.74
N LEU A 190 -11.13 -14.11 -8.04
CA LEU A 190 -10.31 -14.76 -9.06
C LEU A 190 -9.44 -13.69 -9.72
N HIS A 191 -8.13 -13.89 -9.67
CA HIS A 191 -7.14 -13.06 -10.31
C HIS A 191 -6.83 -13.62 -11.70
N VAL A 192 -7.22 -12.90 -12.74
CA VAL A 192 -6.94 -13.23 -14.13
C VAL A 192 -5.81 -12.35 -14.61
N GLY A 193 -4.75 -12.95 -15.10
CA GLY A 193 -3.56 -12.24 -15.58
C GLY A 193 -2.79 -13.03 -16.61
N ASP A 194 -1.78 -12.40 -17.17
CA ASP A 194 -0.78 -12.98 -18.06
C ASP A 194 0.63 -12.66 -17.57
N ASP A 195 1.62 -12.91 -18.43
CA ASP A 195 3.04 -12.65 -18.12
C ASP A 195 3.36 -11.17 -17.89
N THR A 196 2.45 -10.27 -18.29
CA THR A 196 2.62 -8.82 -18.12
C THR A 196 1.99 -8.29 -16.83
N GLY A 197 1.12 -9.06 -16.19
CA GLY A 197 0.49 -8.72 -14.94
C GLY A 197 -0.99 -9.06 -14.84
N ARG A 198 -1.66 -8.46 -13.87
CA ARG A 198 -3.08 -8.70 -13.63
C ARG A 198 -3.91 -7.88 -14.63
N LEU A 199 -4.81 -8.56 -15.34
CA LEU A 199 -5.72 -7.97 -16.33
C LEU A 199 -7.12 -7.75 -15.77
N CYS A 200 -7.60 -8.68 -14.94
CA CYS A 200 -8.95 -8.64 -14.41
C CYS A 200 -9.02 -9.28 -13.02
N LEU A 201 -9.84 -8.70 -12.18
CA LEU A 201 -10.27 -9.27 -10.90
C LEU A 201 -11.76 -9.58 -10.99
N VAL A 202 -12.13 -10.83 -10.69
CA VAL A 202 -13.55 -11.25 -10.62
C VAL A 202 -13.89 -11.50 -9.17
N GLU A 203 -14.75 -10.66 -8.58
CA GLU A 203 -15.12 -10.72 -7.17
C GLU A 203 -16.56 -11.21 -7.01
N THR A 204 -16.77 -12.18 -6.14
CA THR A 204 -18.07 -12.75 -5.82
C THR A 204 -18.28 -12.74 -4.32
N LEU A 205 -19.29 -12.00 -3.85
CA LEU A 205 -19.69 -11.98 -2.45
C LEU A 205 -20.65 -13.16 -2.20
N THR A 206 -20.23 -14.10 -1.36
CA THR A 206 -20.99 -15.35 -1.08
C THR A 206 -21.67 -15.33 0.29
N VAL A 207 -21.15 -14.56 1.26
CA VAL A 207 -21.79 -14.33 2.57
C VAL A 207 -21.80 -12.84 2.87
N ARG A 208 -22.95 -12.32 3.32
CA ARG A 208 -23.13 -10.95 3.80
C ARG A 208 -23.91 -10.95 5.10
N ASP A 209 -23.40 -10.23 6.10
CA ASP A 209 -24.02 -10.11 7.44
C ASP A 209 -24.33 -11.48 8.10
N GLY A 210 -23.45 -12.47 7.83
CA GLY A 210 -23.59 -13.83 8.35
C GLY A 210 -24.58 -14.72 7.61
N VAL A 211 -25.16 -14.24 6.51
CA VAL A 211 -26.16 -14.97 5.70
C VAL A 211 -25.57 -15.25 4.32
N GLU A 212 -25.78 -16.47 3.83
CA GLU A 212 -25.44 -16.83 2.45
C GLU A 212 -26.25 -16.00 1.45
N VAL A 213 -25.56 -15.50 0.43
CA VAL A 213 -26.18 -14.76 -0.68
C VAL A 213 -26.84 -15.76 -1.61
N ALA A 214 -28.17 -15.72 -1.69
CA ALA A 214 -28.97 -16.73 -2.43
C ALA A 214 -28.64 -16.79 -3.94
N SER A 215 -28.22 -15.66 -4.54
CA SER A 215 -27.80 -15.56 -5.94
C SER A 215 -26.59 -14.66 -6.06
N PRO A 216 -25.38 -15.18 -5.79
CA PRO A 216 -24.16 -14.40 -5.86
C PRO A 216 -23.92 -13.90 -7.29
N VAL A 217 -23.62 -12.61 -7.41
CA VAL A 217 -23.27 -11.98 -8.69
C VAL A 217 -21.77 -11.67 -8.67
N SER A 218 -21.08 -12.10 -9.71
CA SER A 218 -19.66 -11.79 -9.90
C SER A 218 -19.51 -10.41 -10.53
N VAL A 219 -18.68 -9.59 -9.89
CA VAL A 219 -18.30 -8.26 -10.38
C VAL A 219 -16.93 -8.37 -11.04
N ARG A 220 -16.82 -7.93 -12.27
CA ARG A 220 -15.55 -7.87 -13.02
C ARG A 220 -14.95 -6.48 -12.88
N ARG A 221 -13.64 -6.45 -12.62
CA ARG A 221 -12.84 -5.23 -12.59
C ARG A 221 -11.66 -5.42 -13.51
N HIS A 222 -11.68 -4.78 -14.66
CA HIS A 222 -10.57 -4.74 -15.58
C HIS A 222 -9.53 -3.77 -15.02
N GLN A 223 -8.29 -4.23 -14.88
CA GLN A 223 -7.19 -3.46 -14.27
C GLN A 223 -6.13 -3.14 -15.31
N TYR A 224 -5.79 -1.87 -15.40
CA TYR A 224 -4.73 -1.36 -16.26
C TYR A 224 -3.64 -0.77 -15.41
N GLY A 225 -2.46 -1.35 -15.51
CA GLY A 225 -1.27 -0.93 -14.77
C GLY A 225 -0.52 0.22 -15.47
N ASN A 226 0.29 0.91 -14.69
CA ASN A 226 1.33 1.77 -15.23
C ASN A 226 2.58 0.93 -15.59
N HIS A 227 3.63 1.58 -16.07
CA HIS A 227 4.90 0.95 -16.44
C HIS A 227 5.65 0.26 -15.27
N LEU A 228 5.25 0.50 -14.02
CA LEU A 228 5.77 -0.15 -12.83
C LEU A 228 4.85 -1.26 -12.30
N GLY A 229 3.77 -1.59 -13.02
CA GLY A 229 2.81 -2.62 -12.61
C GLY A 229 1.79 -2.17 -11.55
N SER A 230 1.78 -0.88 -11.16
CA SER A 230 0.76 -0.36 -10.24
C SER A 230 -0.57 -0.21 -10.97
N ALA A 231 -1.68 -0.73 -10.42
CA ALA A 231 -3.00 -0.58 -10.98
C ALA A 231 -3.43 0.89 -10.95
N SER A 232 -3.47 1.53 -12.13
CA SER A 232 -3.78 2.95 -12.28
C SER A 232 -5.23 3.20 -12.69
N LEU A 233 -5.86 2.29 -13.41
CA LEU A 233 -7.23 2.43 -13.88
C LEU A 233 -7.99 1.12 -13.66
N GLU A 234 -9.18 1.20 -13.09
CA GLU A 234 -10.11 0.08 -13.02
C GLU A 234 -11.40 0.42 -13.77
N LEU A 235 -11.84 -0.49 -14.62
CA LEU A 235 -13.09 -0.41 -15.37
C LEU A 235 -14.02 -1.56 -14.96
N ASP A 236 -15.33 -1.32 -15.01
CA ASP A 236 -16.35 -2.39 -14.89
C ASP A 236 -16.49 -3.19 -16.20
N ALA A 237 -17.46 -4.11 -16.21
CA ALA A 237 -17.72 -4.98 -17.37
C ALA A 237 -18.22 -4.22 -18.61
N GLU A 238 -18.78 -3.04 -18.42
CA GLU A 238 -19.30 -2.14 -19.46
C GLU A 238 -18.28 -1.09 -19.91
N GLY A 239 -17.08 -1.09 -19.28
CA GLY A 239 -16.02 -0.13 -19.57
C GLY A 239 -16.15 1.21 -18.83
N ALA A 240 -17.06 1.33 -17.86
CA ALA A 240 -17.17 2.53 -17.05
C ALA A 240 -16.06 2.57 -15.97
N VAL A 241 -15.57 3.77 -15.67
CA VAL A 241 -14.48 3.95 -14.72
C VAL A 241 -14.96 3.65 -13.29
N ILE A 242 -14.35 2.66 -12.65
CA ILE A 242 -14.52 2.37 -11.22
C ILE A 242 -13.59 3.26 -10.39
N SER A 243 -12.31 3.28 -10.74
CA SER A 243 -11.30 4.08 -10.06
C SER A 243 -10.14 4.42 -10.98
N TYR A 244 -9.52 5.56 -10.70
CA TYR A 244 -8.30 6.01 -11.35
C TYR A 244 -7.33 6.53 -10.28
N GLU A 245 -6.04 6.21 -10.42
CA GLU A 245 -5.01 6.63 -9.49
C GLU A 245 -3.70 6.94 -10.23
N GLU A 246 -3.07 8.06 -9.86
CA GLU A 246 -1.72 8.42 -10.28
C GLU A 246 -0.78 8.35 -9.06
N PHE A 247 0.49 8.08 -9.31
CA PHE A 247 1.48 7.90 -8.25
C PHE A 247 2.67 8.84 -8.45
N HIS A 248 3.24 9.29 -7.34
CA HIS A 248 4.60 9.80 -7.33
C HIS A 248 5.59 8.65 -7.62
N PRO A 249 6.84 8.94 -8.02
CA PRO A 249 7.80 7.93 -8.45
C PRO A 249 8.00 6.75 -7.48
N PHE A 250 7.91 6.97 -6.17
CA PHE A 250 8.08 5.92 -5.16
C PHE A 250 6.75 5.43 -4.57
N GLY A 251 5.65 5.61 -5.31
CA GLY A 251 4.39 4.91 -5.06
C GLY A 251 3.41 5.58 -4.09
N THR A 252 3.70 6.77 -3.56
CA THR A 252 2.67 7.55 -2.86
C THR A 252 1.65 8.08 -3.87
N THR A 253 0.38 8.13 -3.48
CA THR A 253 -0.69 8.60 -4.36
C THR A 253 -0.56 10.09 -4.65
N SER A 254 -0.45 10.47 -5.92
CA SER A 254 -0.48 11.88 -6.36
C SER A 254 -1.88 12.35 -6.74
N TYR A 255 -2.72 11.44 -7.26
CA TYR A 255 -4.11 11.69 -7.58
C TYR A 255 -4.94 10.42 -7.44
N ALA A 256 -6.16 10.53 -6.94
CA ALA A 256 -7.10 9.43 -6.90
C ALA A 256 -8.52 9.92 -7.20
N ALA A 257 -9.26 9.16 -7.99
CA ALA A 257 -10.67 9.36 -8.26
C ALA A 257 -11.41 8.02 -8.28
N ALA A 258 -12.66 8.00 -7.81
CA ALA A 258 -13.51 6.82 -7.87
C ALA A 258 -14.97 7.22 -8.05
N THR A 259 -15.76 6.39 -8.72
CA THR A 259 -17.20 6.62 -8.84
C THR A 259 -17.93 6.35 -7.53
N ARG A 260 -19.01 7.10 -7.23
CA ARG A 260 -19.76 7.00 -5.96
C ARG A 260 -20.26 5.58 -5.65
N GLY A 261 -20.59 4.78 -6.68
CA GLY A 261 -21.07 3.41 -6.52
C GLY A 261 -19.98 2.40 -6.12
N SER A 262 -18.72 2.69 -6.42
CA SER A 262 -17.60 1.79 -6.10
C SER A 262 -17.20 1.82 -4.61
N ARG A 263 -17.62 2.84 -3.85
CA ARG A 263 -17.34 2.98 -2.42
C ARG A 263 -18.01 1.91 -1.56
N SER A 264 -19.24 1.50 -1.88
CA SER A 264 -19.97 0.47 -1.11
C SER A 264 -19.32 -0.91 -1.24
N ALA A 265 -18.67 -1.20 -2.36
CA ALA A 265 -17.93 -2.44 -2.57
C ALA A 265 -16.54 -2.43 -1.88
N ARG A 266 -15.95 -1.24 -1.65
CA ARG A 266 -14.64 -1.07 -0.98
C ARG A 266 -14.73 -0.93 0.54
N SER A 267 -15.90 -0.61 1.11
CA SER A 267 -16.03 -0.42 2.56
C SER A 267 -15.79 -1.70 3.38
N GLY A 268 -15.65 -2.83 2.74
CA GLY A 268 -15.22 -4.10 3.34
C GLY A 268 -13.74 -4.45 3.17
N THR A 269 -12.97 -3.68 2.38
CA THR A 269 -11.56 -4.04 2.13
C THR A 269 -10.73 -2.82 1.75
N GLY A 270 -10.47 -1.96 2.71
CA GLY A 270 -9.55 -0.82 2.55
C GLY A 270 -8.07 -1.20 2.63
N GLU A 271 -7.68 -2.34 2.11
CA GLU A 271 -6.26 -2.71 2.03
C GLU A 271 -5.81 -2.70 0.57
N LYS A 272 -4.98 -1.70 0.23
CA LYS A 272 -4.08 -1.84 -0.92
C LYS A 272 -2.96 -2.77 -0.51
N GLU A 273 -2.80 -3.89 -1.17
CA GLU A 273 -1.55 -4.65 -1.12
C GLU A 273 -0.50 -3.82 -1.88
N ARG A 274 0.48 -3.34 -1.14
CA ARG A 274 1.75 -2.86 -1.68
C ARG A 274 2.80 -3.93 -1.47
#